data_0e522cd4fd16ebd75aae2694b5855a20
#
_entry.id   0e522cd4fd16ebd75aae2694b5855a20
#
_cell.length_a   1.000
_cell.length_b   1.000
_cell.length_c   1.000
_cell.angle_alpha   90.00
_cell.angle_beta   90.00
_cell.angle_gamma   90.00
#
_symmetry.space_group_name_H-M   'P 1'
#
loop_
_entity.id
_entity.type
_entity.pdbx_description
1 polymer ?
#
loop_
_entity_poly.entity_id
_entity_poly.type
_entity_poly.pdbx_seq_one_letter_code
_entity_poly.pdbx_strand_id
1 'polypeptide(L)'
;MELHKIRNDWRCNWLILRDLLRLAAMVEDEQVMSLQGEARLRYLINRIVEAYAGAQDAHRVLTEDVKFLVQADRERVLDKERLVVARFAQAVADMQPGLAGQHLSKPLTMLLFGMINWMFTWMKPEGKLDHAAMGPIVADLFLGGMSQVKAPAARRRVKQLKPALVSTGAPPQNDQRMP
;
A
#
# COMPACT_ATOMS: atom_id res chain seq x y z
N MET A 1 -29.51 -13.83 -7.78
CA MET A 1 -28.46 -14.81 -8.16
C MET A 1 -27.67 -14.37 -9.39
N GLU A 2 -27.53 -13.06 -9.68
CA GLU A 2 -26.81 -12.52 -10.87
C GLU A 2 -25.57 -11.67 -10.55
N LEU A 3 -25.39 -11.21 -9.34
CA LEU A 3 -24.23 -10.39 -8.96
C LEU A 3 -22.89 -11.17 -8.98
N HIS A 4 -22.91 -12.49 -8.94
CA HIS A 4 -21.73 -13.34 -9.02
C HIS A 4 -21.18 -13.52 -10.45
N LYS A 5 -21.99 -13.26 -11.48
CA LYS A 5 -21.61 -13.45 -12.88
C LYS A 5 -20.85 -12.25 -13.47
N ILE A 6 -21.07 -11.05 -12.91
CA ILE A 6 -20.40 -9.81 -13.36
C ILE A 6 -18.94 -9.75 -12.87
N ARG A 7 -18.60 -10.45 -11.78
CA ARG A 7 -17.29 -10.42 -11.14
C ARG A 7 -16.16 -11.19 -11.86
N ASN A 8 -16.48 -11.94 -12.90
CA ASN A 8 -15.51 -12.68 -13.70
C ASN A 8 -15.49 -12.21 -15.16
N ASP A 9 -15.99 -10.99 -15.42
CA ASP A 9 -16.02 -10.44 -16.76
C ASP A 9 -14.60 -10.01 -17.16
N TRP A 10 -14.06 -10.59 -18.25
CA TRP A 10 -12.79 -10.21 -18.85
C TRP A 10 -12.62 -8.69 -19.02
N ARG A 11 -13.73 -7.95 -19.14
CA ARG A 11 -13.76 -6.48 -19.22
C ARG A 11 -13.29 -5.81 -17.94
N CYS A 12 -13.71 -6.30 -16.77
CA CYS A 12 -13.24 -5.78 -15.47
C CYS A 12 -11.74 -6.03 -15.29
N ASN A 13 -11.28 -7.24 -15.63
CA ASN A 13 -9.86 -7.59 -15.55
C ASN A 13 -9.00 -6.71 -16.47
N TRP A 14 -9.50 -6.46 -17.70
CA TRP A 14 -8.80 -5.62 -18.66
C TRP A 14 -8.75 -4.15 -18.24
N LEU A 15 -9.81 -3.60 -17.65
CA LEU A 15 -9.85 -2.22 -17.15
C LEU A 15 -8.85 -1.99 -16.02
N ILE A 16 -8.80 -2.89 -15.03
CA ILE A 16 -7.84 -2.84 -13.93
C ILE A 16 -6.41 -2.86 -14.46
N LEU A 17 -6.11 -3.84 -15.30
CA LEU A 17 -4.75 -4.00 -15.84
C LEU A 17 -4.35 -2.79 -16.69
N ARG A 18 -5.26 -2.25 -17.50
CA ARG A 18 -5.03 -1.06 -18.30
C ARG A 18 -4.68 0.15 -17.44
N ASP A 19 -5.44 0.39 -16.38
CA ASP A 19 -5.24 1.57 -15.54
C ASP A 19 -3.98 1.44 -14.68
N LEU A 20 -3.66 0.24 -14.21
CA LEU A 20 -2.37 -0.03 -13.55
C LEU A 20 -1.18 0.08 -14.51
N LEU A 21 -1.32 -0.33 -15.76
CA LEU A 21 -0.29 -0.14 -16.77
C LEU A 21 -0.05 1.36 -17.04
N ARG A 22 -1.11 2.17 -17.09
CA ARG A 22 -1.01 3.63 -17.20
C ARG A 22 -0.29 4.25 -16.00
N LEU A 23 -0.65 3.83 -14.78
CA LEU A 23 0.03 4.30 -13.57
C LEU A 23 1.49 3.85 -13.53
N ALA A 24 1.80 2.62 -13.92
CA ALA A 24 3.17 2.13 -14.01
C ALA A 24 3.99 2.92 -15.03
N ALA A 25 3.43 3.21 -16.22
CA ALA A 25 4.08 4.03 -17.23
C ALA A 25 4.28 5.48 -16.73
N MET A 26 3.29 6.04 -16.05
CA MET A 26 3.38 7.40 -15.48
C MET A 26 4.52 7.54 -14.48
N VAL A 27 4.74 6.56 -13.59
CA VAL A 27 5.81 6.64 -12.58
C VAL A 27 7.20 6.41 -13.17
N GLU A 28 7.28 5.92 -14.40
CA GLU A 28 8.52 5.71 -15.16
C GLU A 28 8.71 6.75 -16.28
N ASP A 29 7.79 7.72 -16.39
CA ASP A 29 7.88 8.80 -17.37
C ASP A 29 9.16 9.62 -17.20
N GLU A 30 9.76 10.04 -18.32
CA GLU A 30 10.99 10.82 -18.34
C GLU A 30 10.86 12.13 -17.56
N GLN A 31 9.69 12.78 -17.63
CA GLN A 31 9.40 13.98 -16.86
C GLN A 31 9.47 13.72 -15.35
N VAL A 32 8.91 12.61 -14.87
CA VAL A 32 9.00 12.19 -13.46
C VAL A 32 10.44 11.93 -13.06
N MET A 33 11.20 11.28 -13.94
CA MET A 33 12.59 10.92 -13.66
C MET A 33 13.53 12.15 -13.63
N SER A 34 13.17 13.23 -14.32
CA SER A 34 13.93 14.49 -14.30
C SER A 34 13.72 15.32 -13.03
N LEU A 35 12.59 15.09 -12.30
CA LEU A 35 12.27 15.79 -11.06
C LEU A 35 12.97 15.15 -9.86
N GLN A 36 13.23 15.94 -8.81
CA GLN A 36 13.85 15.47 -7.56
C GLN A 36 13.11 16.01 -6.33
N GLY A 37 13.31 15.32 -5.21
CA GLY A 37 12.81 15.74 -3.90
C GLY A 37 11.30 16.02 -3.87
N GLU A 38 10.93 17.15 -3.31
CA GLU A 38 9.53 17.58 -3.17
C GLU A 38 8.81 17.70 -4.51
N ALA A 39 9.46 18.28 -5.52
CA ALA A 39 8.83 18.47 -6.83
C ALA A 39 8.41 17.14 -7.47
N ARG A 40 9.26 16.11 -7.36
CA ARG A 40 8.95 14.77 -7.85
C ARG A 40 7.77 14.16 -7.11
N LEU A 41 7.78 14.19 -5.78
CA LEU A 41 6.70 13.59 -4.98
C LEU A 41 5.39 14.32 -5.20
N ARG A 42 5.40 15.65 -5.24
CA ARG A 42 4.22 16.48 -5.53
C ARG A 42 3.64 16.18 -6.92
N TYR A 43 4.49 16.07 -7.93
CA TYR A 43 4.08 15.70 -9.27
C TYR A 43 3.41 14.31 -9.29
N LEU A 44 4.03 13.31 -8.68
CA LEU A 44 3.48 11.96 -8.60
C LEU A 44 2.11 11.94 -7.91
N ILE A 45 1.94 12.67 -6.80
CA ILE A 45 0.66 12.75 -6.08
C ILE A 45 -0.41 13.37 -6.97
N ASN A 46 -0.15 14.49 -7.62
CA ASN A 46 -1.11 15.13 -8.50
C ASN A 46 -1.52 14.21 -9.66
N ARG A 47 -0.56 13.57 -10.30
CA ARG A 47 -0.81 12.69 -11.45
C ARG A 47 -1.63 11.45 -11.08
N ILE A 48 -1.40 10.83 -9.91
CA ILE A 48 -2.18 9.67 -9.50
C ILE A 48 -3.61 10.07 -9.11
N VAL A 49 -3.79 11.21 -8.45
CA VAL A 49 -5.11 11.73 -8.10
C VAL A 49 -5.91 12.07 -9.36
N GLU A 50 -5.29 12.71 -10.36
CA GLU A 50 -5.90 12.97 -11.66
C GLU A 50 -6.28 11.68 -12.40
N ALA A 51 -5.40 10.68 -12.37
CA ALA A 51 -5.67 9.39 -13.02
C ALA A 51 -6.89 8.69 -12.42
N TYR A 52 -7.14 8.87 -11.14
CA TYR A 52 -8.31 8.30 -10.45
C TYR A 52 -9.63 9.01 -10.79
N ALA A 53 -9.59 10.25 -11.26
CA ALA A 53 -10.79 10.99 -11.66
C ALA A 53 -11.62 10.26 -12.72
N GLY A 54 -10.95 9.58 -13.66
CA GLY A 54 -11.61 8.83 -14.75
C GLY A 54 -11.71 7.33 -14.51
N ALA A 55 -11.29 6.83 -13.35
CA ALA A 55 -11.11 5.40 -13.07
C ALA A 55 -11.79 4.92 -11.77
N GLN A 56 -12.82 5.61 -11.30
CA GLN A 56 -13.48 5.30 -10.01
C GLN A 56 -13.95 3.84 -9.92
N ASP A 57 -14.60 3.33 -10.98
CA ASP A 57 -15.06 1.94 -11.01
C ASP A 57 -13.89 0.94 -11.05
N ALA A 58 -12.85 1.23 -11.84
CA ALA A 58 -11.66 0.39 -11.92
C ALA A 58 -10.90 0.37 -10.60
N HIS A 59 -10.81 1.52 -9.92
CA HIS A 59 -10.17 1.63 -8.61
C HIS A 59 -10.91 0.83 -7.53
N ARG A 60 -12.24 0.90 -7.52
CA ARG A 60 -13.08 0.10 -6.61
C ARG A 60 -12.85 -1.40 -6.85
N VAL A 61 -12.86 -1.83 -8.10
CA VAL A 61 -12.59 -3.23 -8.45
C VAL A 61 -11.18 -3.66 -8.03
N LEU A 62 -10.17 -2.79 -8.21
CA LEU A 62 -8.80 -3.04 -7.79
C LEU A 62 -8.68 -3.26 -6.28
N THR A 63 -9.36 -2.46 -5.47
CA THR A 63 -9.27 -2.58 -4.00
C THR A 63 -10.08 -3.75 -3.43
N GLU A 64 -11.21 -4.10 -4.05
CA GLU A 64 -12.15 -5.09 -3.53
C GLU A 64 -12.06 -6.45 -4.22
N ASP A 65 -11.79 -6.48 -5.53
CA ASP A 65 -12.03 -7.66 -6.38
C ASP A 65 -10.75 -8.35 -6.91
N VAL A 66 -9.56 -7.81 -6.68
CA VAL A 66 -8.28 -8.44 -7.10
C VAL A 66 -8.16 -9.89 -6.62
N LYS A 67 -8.74 -10.22 -5.48
CA LYS A 67 -8.75 -11.58 -4.92
C LYS A 67 -9.50 -12.60 -5.79
N PHE A 68 -10.38 -12.14 -6.68
CA PHE A 68 -11.18 -12.99 -7.57
C PHE A 68 -10.56 -13.16 -8.96
N LEU A 69 -9.46 -12.47 -9.26
CA LEU A 69 -8.73 -12.64 -10.51
C LEU A 69 -8.14 -14.05 -10.61
N VAL A 70 -8.04 -14.59 -11.84
CA VAL A 70 -7.23 -15.78 -12.09
C VAL A 70 -5.77 -15.49 -11.74
N GLN A 71 -5.04 -16.51 -11.29
CA GLN A 71 -3.71 -16.35 -10.70
C GLN A 71 -2.74 -15.54 -11.58
N ALA A 72 -2.69 -15.82 -12.89
CA ALA A 72 -1.78 -15.13 -13.80
C ALA A 72 -2.08 -13.61 -13.89
N ASP A 73 -3.35 -13.22 -13.94
CA ASP A 73 -3.74 -11.81 -14.01
C ASP A 73 -3.53 -11.12 -12.65
N ARG A 74 -3.81 -11.82 -11.55
CA ARG A 74 -3.54 -11.34 -10.20
C ARG A 74 -2.05 -11.04 -9.99
N GLU A 75 -1.17 -11.93 -10.42
CA GLU A 75 0.28 -11.73 -10.31
C GLU A 75 0.72 -10.49 -11.10
N ARG A 76 0.24 -10.32 -12.33
CA ARG A 76 0.51 -9.13 -13.16
C ARG A 76 0.05 -7.84 -12.50
N VAL A 77 -1.16 -7.83 -11.94
CA VAL A 77 -1.71 -6.69 -11.19
C VAL A 77 -0.82 -6.35 -10.01
N LEU A 78 -0.52 -7.33 -9.16
CA LEU A 78 0.31 -7.14 -7.97
C LEU A 78 1.73 -6.67 -8.30
N ASP A 79 2.32 -7.13 -9.39
CA ASP A 79 3.64 -6.67 -9.82
C ASP A 79 3.62 -5.18 -10.24
N LYS A 80 2.57 -4.74 -10.94
CA LYS A 80 2.41 -3.32 -11.29
C LYS A 80 2.13 -2.45 -10.08
N GLU A 81 1.32 -2.90 -9.13
CA GLU A 81 1.12 -2.22 -7.85
C GLU A 81 2.44 -2.06 -7.08
N ARG A 82 3.23 -3.14 -6.99
CA ARG A 82 4.55 -3.11 -6.33
C ARG A 82 5.47 -2.09 -6.96
N LEU A 83 5.49 -2.01 -8.31
CA LEU A 83 6.28 -1.02 -9.03
C LEU A 83 5.86 0.41 -8.68
N VAL A 84 4.56 0.71 -8.75
CA VAL A 84 4.03 2.03 -8.40
C VAL A 84 4.39 2.39 -6.95
N VAL A 85 4.12 1.50 -6.01
CA VAL A 85 4.45 1.70 -4.58
C VAL A 85 5.95 1.92 -4.40
N ALA A 86 6.81 1.16 -5.09
CA ALA A 86 8.25 1.30 -4.99
C ALA A 86 8.75 2.67 -5.49
N ARG A 87 8.19 3.19 -6.59
CA ARG A 87 8.54 4.52 -7.11
C ARG A 87 8.14 5.65 -6.16
N PHE A 88 6.95 5.57 -5.57
CA PHE A 88 6.55 6.52 -4.53
C PHE A 88 7.41 6.41 -3.27
N ALA A 89 7.71 5.19 -2.82
CA ALA A 89 8.58 4.97 -1.65
C ALA A 89 9.98 5.52 -1.88
N GLN A 90 10.50 5.42 -3.10
CA GLN A 90 11.77 6.03 -3.47
C GLN A 90 11.69 7.56 -3.41
N ALA A 91 10.64 8.18 -3.96
CA ALA A 91 10.45 9.63 -3.89
C ALA A 91 10.34 10.14 -2.44
N VAL A 92 9.67 9.38 -1.57
CA VAL A 92 9.61 9.67 -0.12
C VAL A 92 10.99 9.55 0.54
N ALA A 93 11.77 8.53 0.16
CA ALA A 93 13.12 8.31 0.68
C ALA A 93 14.09 9.42 0.25
N ASP A 94 14.00 9.85 -1.02
CA ASP A 94 14.81 10.92 -1.59
C ASP A 94 14.53 12.27 -0.90
N MET A 95 13.26 12.48 -0.51
CA MET A 95 12.87 13.70 0.19
C MET A 95 13.32 13.75 1.65
N GLN A 96 13.30 12.61 2.35
CA GLN A 96 13.74 12.52 3.75
C GLN A 96 14.64 11.30 4.00
N PRO A 97 15.93 11.38 3.69
CA PRO A 97 16.87 10.26 3.85
C PRO A 97 16.93 9.71 5.28
N GLY A 98 16.71 10.56 6.29
CA GLY A 98 16.68 10.13 7.71
C GLY A 98 15.55 9.15 8.01
N LEU A 99 14.40 9.26 7.34
CA LEU A 99 13.27 8.31 7.48
C LEU A 99 13.52 7.03 6.68
N ALA A 100 14.24 7.13 5.55
CA ALA A 100 14.60 5.97 4.74
C ALA A 100 15.46 4.97 5.53
N GLY A 101 16.47 5.45 6.25
CA GLY A 101 17.34 4.63 7.11
C GLY A 101 16.58 3.91 8.24
N GLN A 102 15.36 4.32 8.54
CA GLN A 102 14.50 3.74 9.57
C GLN A 102 13.36 2.90 9.00
N HIS A 103 13.42 2.54 7.73
CA HIS A 103 12.40 1.76 7.01
C HIS A 103 11.00 2.39 7.00
N LEU A 104 10.90 3.71 7.12
CA LEU A 104 9.62 4.43 7.16
C LEU A 104 9.10 4.84 5.78
N SER A 105 9.92 4.81 4.73
CA SER A 105 9.50 5.23 3.38
C SER A 105 8.28 4.45 2.88
N LYS A 106 8.28 3.13 2.99
CA LYS A 106 7.16 2.29 2.59
C LYS A 106 5.90 2.51 3.45
N PRO A 107 5.96 2.51 4.79
CA PRO A 107 4.82 2.86 5.64
C PRO A 107 4.21 4.21 5.32
N LEU A 108 5.01 5.26 5.13
CA LEU A 108 4.53 6.59 4.75
C LEU A 108 3.86 6.58 3.38
N THR A 109 4.44 5.88 2.41
CA THR A 109 3.82 5.67 1.11
C THR A 109 2.46 4.97 1.23
N MET A 110 2.34 3.96 2.07
CA MET A 110 1.05 3.27 2.28
C MET A 110 0.02 4.18 2.94
N LEU A 111 0.42 5.07 3.85
CA LEU A 111 -0.47 6.10 4.40
C LEU A 111 -0.93 7.09 3.33
N LEU A 112 -0.03 7.54 2.45
CA LEU A 112 -0.37 8.38 1.32
C LEU A 112 -1.41 7.70 0.40
N PHE A 113 -1.17 6.44 0.02
CA PHE A 113 -2.13 5.67 -0.76
C PHE A 113 -3.46 5.47 -0.03
N GLY A 114 -3.44 5.31 1.30
CA GLY A 114 -4.66 5.27 2.12
C GLY A 114 -5.49 6.54 1.97
N MET A 115 -4.87 7.73 2.02
CA MET A 115 -5.55 9.00 1.79
C MET A 115 -6.13 9.10 0.37
N ILE A 116 -5.33 8.80 -0.65
CA ILE A 116 -5.73 8.90 -2.05
C ILE A 116 -6.84 7.89 -2.36
N ASN A 117 -6.65 6.63 -1.97
CA ASN A 117 -7.58 5.55 -2.28
C ASN A 117 -8.94 5.73 -1.57
N TRP A 118 -8.96 6.37 -0.40
CA TRP A 118 -10.21 6.61 0.32
C TRP A 118 -11.06 7.70 -0.33
N MET A 119 -10.50 8.56 -1.18
CA MET A 119 -11.21 9.66 -1.84
C MET A 119 -12.40 9.18 -2.68
N PHE A 120 -12.30 8.02 -3.33
CA PHE A 120 -13.40 7.49 -4.16
C PHE A 120 -14.66 7.18 -3.37
N THR A 121 -14.58 7.01 -2.04
CA THR A 121 -15.75 6.67 -1.21
C THR A 121 -16.65 7.85 -0.92
N TRP A 122 -16.09 9.07 -0.91
CA TRP A 122 -16.82 10.29 -0.50
C TRP A 122 -16.81 11.41 -1.53
N MET A 123 -15.87 11.43 -2.47
CA MET A 123 -15.87 12.43 -3.53
C MET A 123 -17.03 12.18 -4.49
N LYS A 124 -17.75 13.27 -4.81
CA LYS A 124 -18.86 13.23 -5.78
C LYS A 124 -18.45 13.98 -7.04
N PRO A 125 -18.82 13.50 -8.24
CA PRO A 125 -18.49 14.16 -9.50
C PRO A 125 -18.98 15.61 -9.58
N GLU A 126 -20.15 15.90 -8.98
CA GLU A 126 -20.74 17.23 -8.92
C GLU A 126 -20.36 18.01 -7.65
N GLY A 127 -19.34 17.56 -6.93
CA GLY A 127 -18.84 18.21 -5.72
C GLY A 127 -18.17 19.56 -6.01
N LYS A 128 -18.03 20.40 -4.97
CA LYS A 128 -17.35 21.70 -5.09
C LYS A 128 -15.84 21.58 -5.38
N LEU A 129 -15.25 20.42 -5.08
CA LEU A 129 -13.84 20.11 -5.33
C LEU A 129 -13.77 18.91 -6.27
N ASP A 130 -13.02 19.06 -7.34
CA ASP A 130 -12.69 17.98 -8.26
C ASP A 130 -11.34 17.32 -7.89
N HIS A 131 -10.96 16.29 -8.60
CA HIS A 131 -9.70 15.58 -8.36
C HIS A 131 -8.48 16.48 -8.64
N ALA A 132 -8.58 17.40 -9.60
CA ALA A 132 -7.49 18.32 -9.91
C ALA A 132 -7.22 19.28 -8.74
N ALA A 133 -8.27 19.75 -8.07
CA ALA A 133 -8.16 20.57 -6.87
C ALA A 133 -7.67 19.76 -5.65
N MET A 134 -8.03 18.47 -5.57
CA MET A 134 -7.63 17.60 -4.44
C MET A 134 -6.16 17.17 -4.49
N GLY A 135 -5.57 17.03 -5.65
CA GLY A 135 -4.18 16.64 -5.78
C GLY A 135 -3.22 17.54 -4.98
N PRO A 136 -3.22 18.86 -5.19
CA PRO A 136 -2.42 19.79 -4.40
C PRO A 136 -2.70 19.71 -2.89
N ILE A 137 -3.98 19.59 -2.48
CA ILE A 137 -4.35 19.48 -1.06
C ILE A 137 -3.74 18.24 -0.40
N VAL A 138 -3.84 17.09 -1.07
CA VAL A 138 -3.23 15.84 -0.58
C VAL A 138 -1.71 15.98 -0.51
N ALA A 139 -1.08 16.60 -1.52
CA ALA A 139 0.34 16.85 -1.53
C ALA A 139 0.78 17.75 -0.36
N ASP A 140 0.10 18.88 -0.15
CA ASP A 140 0.42 19.81 0.92
C ASP A 140 0.26 19.18 2.30
N LEU A 141 -0.84 18.44 2.50
CA LEU A 141 -1.10 17.74 3.76
C LEU A 141 -0.04 16.67 4.04
N PHE A 142 0.30 15.86 3.04
CA PHE A 142 1.28 14.79 3.20
C PHE A 142 2.68 15.34 3.43
N LEU A 143 3.13 16.28 2.61
CA LEU A 143 4.46 16.88 2.69
C LEU A 143 4.64 17.67 3.98
N GLY A 144 3.64 18.48 4.36
CA GLY A 144 3.65 19.24 5.62
C GLY A 144 3.70 18.33 6.84
N GLY A 145 2.92 17.23 6.85
CA GLY A 145 2.94 16.25 7.93
C GLY A 145 4.22 15.44 7.96
N MET A 146 4.79 15.08 6.82
CA MET A 146 5.99 14.24 6.71
C MET A 146 7.21 14.87 7.40
N SER A 147 7.34 16.20 7.37
CA SER A 147 8.42 16.94 8.06
C SER A 147 8.38 16.80 9.58
N GLN A 148 7.23 16.45 10.15
CA GLN A 148 7.01 16.28 11.59
C GLN A 148 7.12 14.82 12.05
N VAL A 149 7.27 13.88 11.13
CA VAL A 149 7.36 12.46 11.47
C VAL A 149 8.67 12.20 12.20
N LYS A 150 8.56 11.70 13.44
CA LYS A 150 9.67 11.22 14.24
C LYS A 150 9.69 9.70 14.19
N ALA A 151 10.90 9.15 14.05
CA ALA A 151 11.05 7.71 14.13
C ALA A 151 10.64 7.20 15.51
N PRO A 152 9.91 6.10 15.58
CA PRO A 152 9.65 5.44 16.84
C PRO A 152 10.98 4.99 17.45
N ALA A 153 11.14 5.23 18.78
CA ALA A 153 12.30 4.70 19.50
C ALA A 153 12.41 3.19 19.25
N ALA A 154 13.62 2.71 18.96
CA ALA A 154 13.88 1.30 18.72
C ALA A 154 13.28 0.48 19.88
N ARG A 155 12.29 -0.35 19.60
CA ARG A 155 11.77 -1.29 20.59
C ARG A 155 12.91 -2.19 21.01
N ARG A 156 13.37 -2.11 22.27
CA ARG A 156 14.23 -3.13 22.84
C ARG A 156 13.54 -4.47 22.61
N ARG A 157 14.16 -5.34 21.80
CA ARG A 157 13.72 -6.73 21.69
C ARG A 157 13.76 -7.30 23.10
N VAL A 158 12.60 -7.44 23.72
CA VAL A 158 12.46 -8.26 24.91
C VAL A 158 12.89 -9.65 24.45
N LYS A 159 14.07 -10.11 24.90
CA LYS A 159 14.49 -11.50 24.72
C LYS A 159 13.35 -12.34 25.27
N GLN A 160 12.67 -13.07 24.37
CA GLN A 160 11.74 -14.11 24.83
C GLN A 160 12.57 -15.05 25.68
N LEU A 161 12.35 -15.01 27.00
CA LEU A 161 12.83 -16.06 27.89
C LEU A 161 12.18 -17.36 27.36
N LYS A 162 13.02 -18.27 26.86
CA LYS A 162 12.58 -19.64 26.61
C LYS A 162 11.96 -20.13 27.91
N PRO A 163 10.72 -20.66 27.91
CA PRO A 163 10.18 -21.31 29.09
C PRO A 163 11.14 -22.45 29.46
N ALA A 164 11.63 -22.41 30.71
CA ALA A 164 12.41 -23.52 31.26
C ALA A 164 11.54 -24.77 31.14
N LEU A 165 12.07 -25.80 30.47
CA LEU A 165 11.48 -27.13 30.44
C LEU A 165 11.35 -27.59 31.90
N VAL A 166 10.12 -27.59 32.40
CA VAL A 166 9.80 -28.25 33.65
C VAL A 166 10.06 -29.74 33.42
N SER A 167 11.14 -30.24 33.99
CA SER A 167 11.43 -31.66 34.07
C SER A 167 10.32 -32.30 34.90
N THR A 168 9.38 -32.95 34.25
CA THR A 168 8.42 -33.83 34.91
C THR A 168 9.20 -35.04 35.41
N GLY A 169 9.45 -35.05 36.73
CA GLY A 169 9.97 -36.21 37.44
C GLY A 169 9.11 -37.44 37.20
N ALA A 170 9.74 -38.53 36.88
CA ALA A 170 9.09 -39.85 36.72
C ALA A 170 8.40 -40.24 38.04
N PRO A 171 7.20 -40.91 37.98
CA PRO A 171 6.53 -41.41 39.17
C PRO A 171 7.33 -42.56 39.80
N PRO A 172 7.27 -42.75 41.16
CA PRO A 172 7.97 -43.85 41.81
C PRO A 172 7.35 -45.19 41.42
N GLN A 173 8.20 -46.15 41.04
CA GLN A 173 7.84 -47.51 40.82
C GLN A 173 7.40 -48.14 42.17
N ASN A 174 6.18 -48.59 42.26
CA ASN A 174 5.61 -49.34 43.37
C ASN A 174 6.02 -50.77 43.26
N ASP A 175 6.97 -51.22 44.07
CA ASP A 175 7.45 -52.61 44.19
C ASP A 175 6.45 -53.34 45.09
N GLN A 176 5.49 -54.02 44.46
CA GLN A 176 4.60 -54.96 45.16
C GLN A 176 5.20 -56.35 45.07
N ARG A 177 6.01 -56.72 46.07
CA ARG A 177 6.24 -58.12 46.44
C ARG A 177 5.08 -58.57 47.32
N MET A 178 4.38 -59.56 46.86
CA MET A 178 3.48 -60.35 47.68
C MET A 178 4.10 -61.73 48.00
N PRO A 179 3.79 -62.29 49.15
CA PRO A 179 4.32 -63.56 49.63
C PRO A 179 3.79 -64.78 48.90
#